data_1161d1d25d043933c020aa2a4050f885
#
_entry.id   1161d1d25d043933c020aa2a4050f885
#
_cell.length_a   1.000
_cell.length_b   1.000
_cell.length_c   1.000
_cell.angle_alpha   90.00
_cell.angle_beta   90.00
_cell.angle_gamma   90.00
#
_symmetry.space_group_name_H-M   'P 1'
#
loop_
_entity.id
_entity.type
_entity.pdbx_description
1 polymer ?
#
loop_
_entity_poly.entity_id
_entity_poly.type
_entity_poly.pdbx_seq_one_letter_code
_entity_poly.pdbx_strand_id
1 'polypeptide(L)'
;MLEVVDKINGFWLGDACTSPGNALKRKPFWYEGSLDTDKRIHVLFGDVVQKACAGNLEEWCSQPQSSLALILLLDQFTRNLFRGSPAAYSGDFQALRYLKHIIKKQLDARLHVVARIWLYHPLHHSECLDDQDRGIELLENLLKVSHPRWHNYIKRSIAGWSGHRDIIKSYGRFPHRNFVLERSNTLREEKFLELEGRSFGQGPTRINDNP
;
A
#
# COMPACT_ATOMS: atom_id res chain seq x y z
N MET A 1 2.80 16.84 16.54
CA MET A 1 3.23 16.14 15.30
C MET A 1 3.83 14.77 15.61
N LEU A 2 4.87 14.65 16.42
CA LEU A 2 5.53 13.36 16.70
C LEU A 2 4.57 12.30 17.25
N GLU A 3 3.72 12.64 18.21
CA GLU A 3 2.76 11.69 18.82
C GLU A 3 1.80 11.06 17.80
N VAL A 4 1.27 11.82 16.84
CA VAL A 4 0.36 11.26 15.83
C VAL A 4 1.12 10.41 14.80
N VAL A 5 2.34 10.77 14.45
CA VAL A 5 3.23 9.97 13.59
C VAL A 5 3.49 8.61 14.23
N ASP A 6 3.85 8.59 15.52
CA ASP A 6 4.12 7.35 16.25
C ASP A 6 2.87 6.48 16.38
N LYS A 7 1.69 7.09 16.59
CA LYS A 7 0.40 6.38 16.62
C LYS A 7 0.07 5.73 15.26
N ILE A 8 0.29 6.44 14.14
CA ILE A 8 0.05 5.91 12.79
C ILE A 8 0.98 4.73 12.52
N ASN A 9 2.28 4.93 12.70
CA ASN A 9 3.28 3.90 12.43
C ASN A 9 3.10 2.68 13.37
N GLY A 10 2.86 2.92 14.66
CA GLY A 10 2.59 1.88 15.64
C GLY A 10 1.31 1.10 15.35
N PHE A 11 0.24 1.78 14.95
CA PHE A 11 -1.01 1.13 14.55
C PHE A 11 -0.81 0.19 13.36
N TRP A 12 -0.10 0.67 12.33
CA TRP A 12 0.11 -0.11 11.11
C TRP A 12 1.14 -1.22 11.29
N LEU A 13 2.32 -0.91 11.82
CA LEU A 13 3.42 -1.85 11.92
C LEU A 13 3.31 -2.79 13.14
N GLY A 14 2.78 -2.29 14.27
CA GLY A 14 2.80 -3.04 15.52
C GLY A 14 4.21 -3.55 15.85
N ASP A 15 4.31 -4.83 16.13
CA ASP A 15 5.58 -5.53 16.43
C ASP A 15 6.25 -6.16 15.20
N ALA A 16 5.76 -5.90 13.98
CA ALA A 16 6.25 -6.51 12.75
C ALA A 16 7.74 -6.26 12.48
N CYS A 17 8.30 -5.16 13.00
CA CYS A 17 9.72 -4.85 12.86
C CYS A 17 10.63 -5.68 13.79
N THR A 18 10.11 -6.39 14.77
CA THR A 18 10.91 -7.13 15.74
C THR A 18 11.43 -8.46 15.19
N SER A 19 10.64 -9.15 14.36
CA SER A 19 11.03 -10.40 13.72
C SER A 19 10.24 -10.67 12.43
N PRO A 20 10.80 -11.48 11.49
CA PRO A 20 10.06 -11.93 10.31
C PRO A 20 8.80 -12.72 10.66
N GLY A 21 8.80 -13.47 11.75
CA GLY A 21 7.64 -14.21 12.26
C GLY A 21 6.49 -13.26 12.65
N ASN A 22 6.81 -12.17 13.34
CA ASN A 22 5.82 -11.17 13.72
C ASN A 22 5.27 -10.41 12.49
N ALA A 23 6.15 -10.08 11.54
CA ALA A 23 5.71 -9.49 10.27
C ALA A 23 4.75 -10.42 9.50
N LEU A 24 5.00 -11.73 9.50
CA LEU A 24 4.12 -12.71 8.87
C LEU A 24 2.77 -12.85 9.60
N LYS A 25 2.77 -12.85 10.94
CA LYS A 25 1.55 -12.89 11.75
C LYS A 25 0.66 -11.66 11.55
N ARG A 26 1.25 -10.52 11.14
CA ARG A 26 0.50 -9.29 10.91
C ARG A 26 -0.14 -9.22 9.51
N LYS A 27 0.17 -10.14 8.60
CA LYS A 27 -0.39 -10.15 7.24
C LYS A 27 -1.92 -10.14 7.19
N PRO A 28 -2.67 -10.91 8.00
CA PRO A 28 -4.13 -10.83 8.01
C PRO A 28 -4.63 -9.41 8.28
N PHE A 29 -4.06 -8.71 9.26
CA PHE A 29 -4.40 -7.32 9.54
C PHE A 29 -4.20 -6.40 8.34
N TRP A 30 -3.16 -6.63 7.55
CA TRP A 30 -2.82 -5.77 6.41
C TRP A 30 -3.63 -6.07 5.14
N TYR A 31 -3.94 -7.36 4.88
CA TYR A 31 -4.41 -7.80 3.56
C TYR A 31 -5.81 -8.40 3.54
N GLU A 32 -6.36 -8.85 4.67
CA GLU A 32 -7.65 -9.54 4.65
C GLU A 32 -8.86 -8.60 4.71
N GLY A 33 -8.63 -7.32 4.98
CA GLY A 33 -9.70 -6.31 5.07
C GLY A 33 -10.69 -6.62 6.21
N SER A 34 -10.88 -5.69 7.12
CA SER A 34 -11.76 -5.88 8.27
C SER A 34 -12.55 -4.60 8.52
N LEU A 35 -13.88 -4.72 8.62
CA LEU A 35 -14.74 -3.60 8.98
C LEU A 35 -14.36 -2.99 10.34
N ASP A 36 -13.86 -3.80 11.28
CA ASP A 36 -13.35 -3.31 12.56
C ASP A 36 -12.09 -2.45 12.36
N THR A 37 -11.14 -2.94 11.56
CA THR A 37 -9.95 -2.17 11.22
C THR A 37 -10.30 -0.87 10.51
N ASP A 38 -11.23 -0.92 9.54
CA ASP A 38 -11.68 0.25 8.79
C ASP A 38 -12.33 1.29 9.72
N LYS A 39 -13.21 0.86 10.65
CA LYS A 39 -13.82 1.72 11.67
C LYS A 39 -12.77 2.34 12.61
N ARG A 40 -11.80 1.56 13.06
CA ARG A 40 -10.72 2.05 13.92
C ARG A 40 -9.86 3.10 13.21
N ILE A 41 -9.51 2.87 11.93
CA ILE A 41 -8.79 3.86 11.13
C ILE A 41 -9.61 5.13 10.99
N HIS A 42 -10.92 5.01 10.75
CA HIS A 42 -11.82 6.16 10.65
C HIS A 42 -11.81 7.01 11.92
N VAL A 43 -12.03 6.37 13.07
CA VAL A 43 -12.10 7.06 14.37
C VAL A 43 -10.76 7.69 14.76
N LEU A 44 -9.65 6.98 14.54
CA LEU A 44 -8.33 7.41 15.01
C LEU A 44 -7.63 8.38 14.05
N PHE A 45 -7.86 8.24 12.75
CA PHE A 45 -7.03 8.89 11.75
C PHE A 45 -7.81 9.58 10.62
N GLY A 46 -9.15 9.56 10.63
CA GLY A 46 -9.97 10.14 9.56
C GLY A 46 -9.61 11.58 9.23
N ASP A 47 -9.52 12.44 10.26
CA ASP A 47 -9.19 13.86 10.08
C ASP A 47 -7.77 14.07 9.53
N VAL A 48 -6.80 13.25 9.96
CA VAL A 48 -5.44 13.39 9.49
C VAL A 48 -5.26 12.84 8.07
N VAL A 49 -6.05 11.83 7.67
CA VAL A 49 -6.12 11.38 6.26
C VAL A 49 -6.65 12.49 5.37
N GLN A 50 -7.72 13.19 5.77
CA GLN A 50 -8.25 14.32 5.02
C GLN A 50 -7.21 15.43 4.85
N LYS A 51 -6.46 15.77 5.91
CA LYS A 51 -5.36 16.74 5.84
C LYS A 51 -4.24 16.29 4.90
N ALA A 52 -3.90 15.01 4.92
CA ALA A 52 -2.91 14.44 4.01
C ALA A 52 -3.36 14.54 2.54
N CYS A 53 -4.60 14.13 2.25
CA CYS A 53 -5.19 14.23 0.90
C CYS A 53 -5.32 15.67 0.39
N ALA A 54 -5.55 16.63 1.30
CA ALA A 54 -5.57 18.06 0.98
C ALA A 54 -4.15 18.66 0.78
N GLY A 55 -3.08 17.88 0.96
CA GLY A 55 -1.70 18.36 0.82
C GLY A 55 -1.15 19.14 2.01
N ASN A 56 -1.89 19.18 3.13
CA ASN A 56 -1.56 20.00 4.30
C ASN A 56 -0.49 19.37 5.23
N LEU A 57 0.15 18.26 4.81
CA LEU A 57 1.17 17.56 5.58
C LEU A 57 2.47 17.35 4.77
N GLU A 58 2.76 18.20 3.79
CA GLU A 58 3.94 18.05 2.93
C GLU A 58 5.25 18.10 3.73
N GLU A 59 5.31 18.85 4.80
CA GLU A 59 6.46 18.94 5.71
C GLU A 59 6.83 17.59 6.34
N TRP A 60 5.91 16.61 6.37
CA TRP A 60 6.18 15.26 6.86
C TRP A 60 7.17 14.49 5.97
N CYS A 61 7.41 14.93 4.72
CA CYS A 61 8.43 14.37 3.84
C CYS A 61 9.88 14.68 4.27
N SER A 62 10.08 15.37 5.40
CA SER A 62 11.41 15.80 5.86
C SER A 62 12.13 14.82 6.79
N GLN A 63 11.41 13.86 7.39
CA GLN A 63 11.96 12.87 8.32
C GLN A 63 11.45 11.46 7.99
N PRO A 64 12.24 10.40 8.22
CA PRO A 64 11.87 9.04 7.85
C PRO A 64 10.53 8.57 8.40
N GLN A 65 10.30 8.74 9.71
CA GLN A 65 9.09 8.26 10.38
C GLN A 65 7.84 9.01 9.94
N SER A 66 7.91 10.33 9.82
CA SER A 66 6.78 11.13 9.32
C SER A 66 6.53 10.89 7.84
N SER A 67 7.58 10.63 7.05
CA SER A 67 7.44 10.22 5.65
C SER A 67 6.66 8.91 5.52
N LEU A 68 7.01 7.91 6.33
CA LEU A 68 6.26 6.64 6.36
C LEU A 68 4.79 6.87 6.75
N ALA A 69 4.54 7.62 7.82
CA ALA A 69 3.18 7.92 8.26
C ALA A 69 2.37 8.63 7.15
N LEU A 70 2.95 9.59 6.44
CA LEU A 70 2.29 10.28 5.34
C LEU A 70 1.93 9.32 4.19
N ILE A 71 2.85 8.43 3.81
CA ILE A 71 2.58 7.42 2.78
C ILE A 71 1.48 6.45 3.24
N LEU A 72 1.49 6.00 4.51
CA LEU A 72 0.44 5.14 5.04
C LEU A 72 -0.94 5.82 5.02
N LEU A 73 -1.02 7.11 5.35
CA LEU A 73 -2.27 7.88 5.28
C LEU A 73 -2.81 7.92 3.84
N LEU A 74 -1.95 8.26 2.87
CA LEU A 74 -2.35 8.50 1.49
C LEU A 74 -2.59 7.21 0.69
N ASP A 75 -1.82 6.15 0.96
CA ASP A 75 -1.83 4.93 0.16
C ASP A 75 -2.62 3.79 0.82
N GLN A 76 -2.53 3.62 2.14
CA GLN A 76 -3.18 2.52 2.84
C GLN A 76 -4.50 2.94 3.51
N PHE A 77 -4.49 4.02 4.29
CA PHE A 77 -5.67 4.41 5.06
C PHE A 77 -6.81 4.94 4.18
N THR A 78 -6.51 5.57 3.05
CA THR A 78 -7.54 5.90 2.05
C THR A 78 -8.27 4.65 1.56
N ARG A 79 -7.54 3.54 1.32
CA ARG A 79 -8.13 2.27 0.91
C ARG A 79 -9.03 1.64 1.96
N ASN A 80 -8.71 1.82 3.24
CA ASN A 80 -9.55 1.37 4.34
C ASN A 80 -10.78 2.26 4.54
N LEU A 81 -10.59 3.59 4.53
CA LEU A 81 -11.66 4.56 4.78
C LEU A 81 -12.71 4.61 3.67
N PHE A 82 -12.26 4.46 2.43
CA PHE A 82 -13.10 4.68 1.24
C PHE A 82 -13.26 3.40 0.39
N ARG A 83 -13.17 2.23 1.05
CA ARG A 83 -13.28 0.93 0.40
C ARG A 83 -14.50 0.85 -0.52
N GLY A 84 -14.31 0.40 -1.76
CA GLY A 84 -15.37 0.28 -2.75
C GLY A 84 -15.80 1.61 -3.40
N SER A 85 -15.05 2.69 -3.18
CA SER A 85 -15.30 3.98 -3.84
C SER A 85 -14.04 4.51 -4.55
N PRO A 86 -14.18 5.41 -5.54
CA PRO A 86 -13.04 6.04 -6.20
C PRO A 86 -12.11 6.78 -5.23
N ALA A 87 -12.65 7.29 -4.11
CA ALA A 87 -11.90 7.98 -3.08
C ALA A 87 -10.81 7.10 -2.42
N ALA A 88 -10.92 5.77 -2.51
CA ALA A 88 -9.89 4.84 -2.05
C ALA A 88 -8.53 5.05 -2.74
N TYR A 89 -8.53 5.65 -3.92
CA TYR A 89 -7.34 5.92 -4.74
C TYR A 89 -6.97 7.40 -4.80
N SER A 90 -7.68 8.27 -4.07
CA SER A 90 -7.50 9.73 -4.13
C SER A 90 -6.12 10.20 -3.68
N GLY A 91 -5.43 9.43 -2.84
CA GLY A 91 -4.09 9.74 -2.34
C GLY A 91 -2.95 9.20 -3.22
N ASP A 92 -3.22 8.32 -4.20
CA ASP A 92 -2.19 7.58 -4.94
C ASP A 92 -1.17 8.48 -5.65
N PHE A 93 -1.65 9.50 -6.35
CA PHE A 93 -0.79 10.44 -7.05
C PHE A 93 0.16 11.20 -6.11
N GLN A 94 -0.37 11.69 -4.98
CA GLN A 94 0.43 12.42 -4.00
C GLN A 94 1.41 11.48 -3.29
N ALA A 95 0.95 10.27 -2.90
CA ALA A 95 1.80 9.26 -2.28
C ALA A 95 3.01 8.92 -3.16
N LEU A 96 2.79 8.70 -4.46
CA LEU A 96 3.84 8.41 -5.42
C LEU A 96 4.81 9.60 -5.58
N ARG A 97 4.30 10.83 -5.68
CA ARG A 97 5.11 12.05 -5.77
C ARG A 97 6.00 12.21 -4.53
N TYR A 98 5.41 12.06 -3.34
CA TYR A 98 6.16 12.18 -2.09
C TYR A 98 7.19 11.06 -1.94
N LEU A 99 6.82 9.82 -2.29
CA LEU A 99 7.77 8.71 -2.26
C LEU A 99 9.01 8.96 -3.15
N LYS A 100 8.81 9.44 -4.39
CA LYS A 100 9.94 9.79 -5.28
C LYS A 100 10.86 10.85 -4.65
N HIS A 101 10.30 11.84 -3.95
CA HIS A 101 11.08 12.82 -3.20
C HIS A 101 11.83 12.18 -2.01
N ILE A 102 11.18 11.34 -1.22
CA ILE A 102 11.75 10.66 -0.05
C ILE A 102 12.94 9.78 -0.46
N ILE A 103 12.80 9.01 -1.55
CA ILE A 103 13.88 8.18 -2.09
C ILE A 103 15.04 9.06 -2.57
N LYS A 104 14.78 10.15 -3.31
CA LYS A 104 15.82 11.09 -3.75
C LYS A 104 16.61 11.68 -2.59
N LYS A 105 15.98 11.87 -1.43
CA LYS A 105 16.62 12.34 -0.18
C LYS A 105 17.23 11.23 0.66
N GLN A 106 17.13 9.96 0.24
CA GLN A 106 17.62 8.77 0.96
C GLN A 106 17.06 8.62 2.38
N LEU A 107 15.87 9.16 2.66
CA LEU A 107 15.23 9.07 3.96
C LEU A 107 14.76 7.64 4.26
N ASP A 108 14.40 6.89 3.21
CA ASP A 108 14.01 5.48 3.28
C ASP A 108 15.11 4.60 3.88
N ALA A 109 16.40 4.90 3.60
CA ALA A 109 17.54 4.12 4.10
C ALA A 109 17.63 4.07 5.64
N ARG A 110 17.01 5.02 6.34
CA ARG A 110 16.99 5.13 7.80
C ARG A 110 15.82 4.37 8.44
N LEU A 111 14.95 3.76 7.63
CA LEU A 111 13.81 2.97 8.10
C LEU A 111 14.16 1.49 8.22
N HIS A 112 13.45 0.80 9.12
CA HIS A 112 13.50 -0.65 9.22
C HIS A 112 12.99 -1.32 7.93
N VAL A 113 13.47 -2.53 7.62
CA VAL A 113 13.15 -3.28 6.39
C VAL A 113 11.63 -3.40 6.11
N VAL A 114 10.84 -3.71 7.13
CA VAL A 114 9.38 -3.81 6.99
C VAL A 114 8.77 -2.45 6.69
N ALA A 115 9.21 -1.41 7.38
CA ALA A 115 8.77 -0.03 7.17
C ALA A 115 9.11 0.47 5.76
N ARG A 116 10.30 0.12 5.22
CA ARG A 116 10.69 0.45 3.85
C ARG A 116 9.79 -0.20 2.81
N ILE A 117 9.42 -1.47 3.01
CA ILE A 117 8.49 -2.14 2.10
C ILE A 117 7.15 -1.40 2.07
N TRP A 118 6.61 -0.99 3.24
CA TRP A 118 5.38 -0.20 3.30
C TRP A 118 5.53 1.19 2.69
N LEU A 119 6.67 1.84 2.88
CA LEU A 119 6.97 3.12 2.23
C LEU A 119 6.93 3.02 0.71
N TYR A 120 7.36 1.90 0.12
CA TYR A 120 7.45 1.69 -1.33
C TYR A 120 6.12 1.29 -1.99
N HIS A 121 5.05 1.02 -1.24
CA HIS A 121 3.76 0.58 -1.77
C HIS A 121 3.16 1.48 -2.87
N PRO A 122 3.34 2.82 -2.88
CA PRO A 122 2.83 3.63 -4.00
C PRO A 122 3.37 3.22 -5.38
N LEU A 123 4.61 2.68 -5.46
CA LEU A 123 5.14 2.11 -6.71
C LEU A 123 4.41 0.83 -7.10
N HIS A 124 4.15 -0.04 -6.12
CA HIS A 124 3.41 -1.29 -6.30
C HIS A 124 1.94 -1.06 -6.69
N HIS A 125 1.36 0.04 -6.28
CA HIS A 125 -0.02 0.43 -6.58
C HIS A 125 -0.16 1.27 -7.86
N SER A 126 0.95 1.74 -8.45
CA SER A 126 0.95 2.52 -9.69
C SER A 126 0.52 1.66 -10.89
N GLU A 127 -0.27 2.25 -11.79
CA GLU A 127 -0.62 1.65 -13.08
C GLU A 127 0.43 1.96 -14.18
N CYS A 128 1.63 2.42 -13.80
CA CYS A 128 2.78 2.64 -14.67
C CYS A 128 3.79 1.48 -14.53
N LEU A 129 4.17 0.86 -15.64
CA LEU A 129 5.10 -0.29 -15.62
C LEU A 129 6.48 0.10 -15.06
N ASP A 130 6.98 1.28 -15.39
CA ASP A 130 8.28 1.77 -14.89
C ASP A 130 8.28 1.94 -13.36
N ASP A 131 7.15 2.39 -12.77
CA ASP A 131 7.01 2.48 -11.32
C ASP A 131 6.99 1.06 -10.69
N GLN A 132 6.32 0.09 -11.31
CA GLN A 132 6.30 -1.31 -10.87
C GLN A 132 7.72 -1.91 -10.90
N ASP A 133 8.44 -1.73 -12.01
CA ASP A 133 9.82 -2.20 -12.17
C ASP A 133 10.74 -1.53 -11.13
N ARG A 134 10.58 -0.23 -10.90
CA ARG A 134 11.33 0.50 -9.88
C ARG A 134 11.05 -0.01 -8.47
N GLY A 135 9.80 -0.36 -8.17
CA GLY A 135 9.43 -0.96 -6.88
C GLY A 135 10.14 -2.28 -6.62
N ILE A 136 10.17 -3.17 -7.62
CA ILE A 136 10.89 -4.45 -7.54
C ILE A 136 12.38 -4.23 -7.37
N GLU A 137 12.99 -3.35 -8.15
CA GLU A 137 14.42 -2.99 -8.03
C GLU A 137 14.77 -2.51 -6.61
N LEU A 138 13.94 -1.67 -5.99
CA LEU A 138 14.14 -1.21 -4.62
C LEU A 138 14.09 -2.36 -3.60
N LEU A 139 13.20 -3.33 -3.80
CA LEU A 139 13.14 -4.52 -2.93
C LEU A 139 14.34 -5.44 -3.14
N GLU A 140 14.82 -5.61 -4.36
CA GLU A 140 16.04 -6.38 -4.66
C GLU A 140 17.29 -5.72 -4.03
N ASN A 141 17.38 -4.39 -4.10
CA ASN A 141 18.45 -3.65 -3.44
C ASN A 141 18.33 -3.74 -1.91
N LEU A 142 17.11 -3.69 -1.36
CA LEU A 142 16.86 -3.91 0.06
C LEU A 142 17.28 -5.32 0.49
N LEU A 143 17.03 -6.34 -0.33
CA LEU A 143 17.45 -7.71 -0.06
C LEU A 143 18.99 -7.81 0.07
N LYS A 144 19.74 -7.14 -0.80
CA LYS A 144 21.22 -7.16 -0.79
C LYS A 144 21.82 -6.57 0.49
N VAL A 145 21.18 -5.52 1.05
CA VAL A 145 21.72 -4.79 2.21
C VAL A 145 21.11 -5.21 3.56
N SER A 146 20.08 -6.06 3.52
CA SER A 146 19.36 -6.45 4.74
C SER A 146 20.02 -7.62 5.45
N HIS A 147 19.82 -7.69 6.77
CA HIS A 147 20.26 -8.86 7.55
C HIS A 147 19.61 -10.15 7.04
N PRO A 148 20.34 -11.28 6.89
CA PRO A 148 19.86 -12.53 6.30
C PRO A 148 18.52 -13.05 6.86
N ARG A 149 18.22 -12.80 8.13
CA ARG A 149 16.94 -13.20 8.74
C ARG A 149 15.72 -12.65 8.02
N TRP A 150 15.84 -11.50 7.31
CA TRP A 150 14.76 -10.84 6.57
C TRP A 150 14.65 -11.28 5.12
N HIS A 151 15.63 -12.01 4.57
CA HIS A 151 15.70 -12.35 3.16
C HIS A 151 14.44 -13.07 2.67
N ASN A 152 13.94 -14.07 3.41
CA ASN A 152 12.72 -14.79 3.02
C ASN A 152 11.48 -13.90 3.03
N TYR A 153 11.39 -12.94 3.96
CA TYR A 153 10.30 -11.97 4.00
C TYR A 153 10.32 -11.04 2.78
N ILE A 154 11.50 -10.50 2.45
CA ILE A 154 11.69 -9.62 1.27
C ILE A 154 11.43 -10.38 -0.03
N LYS A 155 11.95 -11.61 -0.19
CA LYS A 155 11.71 -12.45 -1.38
C LYS A 155 10.22 -12.72 -1.61
N ARG A 156 9.45 -12.95 -0.54
CA ARG A 156 7.98 -13.09 -0.65
C ARG A 156 7.31 -11.79 -1.10
N SER A 157 7.80 -10.64 -0.65
CA SER A 157 7.31 -9.33 -1.11
C SER A 157 7.63 -9.13 -2.60
N ILE A 158 8.86 -9.43 -3.04
CA ILE A 158 9.25 -9.36 -4.46
C ILE A 158 8.32 -10.24 -5.31
N ALA A 159 8.09 -11.49 -4.91
CA ALA A 159 7.21 -12.40 -5.64
C ALA A 159 5.77 -11.88 -5.76
N GLY A 160 5.22 -11.31 -4.66
CA GLY A 160 3.89 -10.68 -4.67
C GLY A 160 3.82 -9.47 -5.60
N TRP A 161 4.85 -8.61 -5.56
CA TRP A 161 4.92 -7.42 -6.42
C TRP A 161 5.11 -7.76 -7.89
N SER A 162 5.88 -8.80 -8.19
CA SER A 162 6.02 -9.31 -9.58
C SER A 162 4.67 -9.70 -10.17
N GLY A 163 3.78 -10.31 -9.38
CA GLY A 163 2.42 -10.64 -9.83
C GLY A 163 1.58 -9.39 -10.20
N HIS A 164 1.72 -8.29 -9.46
CA HIS A 164 1.04 -7.02 -9.81
C HIS A 164 1.67 -6.38 -11.06
N ARG A 165 2.99 -6.37 -11.13
CA ARG A 165 3.73 -5.91 -12.30
C ARG A 165 3.29 -6.64 -13.57
N ASP A 166 3.10 -7.96 -13.51
CA ASP A 166 2.66 -8.76 -14.67
C ASP A 166 1.23 -8.42 -15.10
N ILE A 167 0.35 -8.04 -14.15
CA ILE A 167 -0.98 -7.50 -14.47
C ILE A 167 -0.83 -6.17 -15.23
N ILE A 168 -0.01 -5.24 -14.74
CA ILE A 168 0.21 -3.94 -15.42
C ILE A 168 0.85 -4.16 -16.79
N LYS A 169 1.83 -5.06 -16.90
CA LYS A 169 2.43 -5.42 -18.20
C LYS A 169 1.40 -5.98 -19.19
N SER A 170 0.43 -6.75 -18.71
CA SER A 170 -0.56 -7.43 -19.53
C SER A 170 -1.73 -6.56 -19.93
N TYR A 171 -2.18 -5.65 -19.04
CA TYR A 171 -3.42 -4.89 -19.20
C TYR A 171 -3.21 -3.37 -19.21
N GLY A 172 -2.02 -2.87 -18.85
CA GLY A 172 -1.73 -1.43 -18.72
C GLY A 172 -2.40 -0.77 -17.53
N ARG A 173 -3.18 -1.53 -16.77
CA ARG A 173 -3.94 -1.07 -15.58
C ARG A 173 -4.33 -2.25 -14.71
N PHE A 174 -4.88 -1.97 -13.53
CA PHE A 174 -5.49 -2.99 -12.67
C PHE A 174 -6.97 -3.20 -13.02
N PRO A 175 -7.36 -4.31 -13.67
CA PRO A 175 -8.75 -4.54 -14.08
C PRO A 175 -9.74 -4.56 -12.91
N HIS A 176 -9.32 -5.04 -11.73
CA HIS A 176 -10.16 -5.06 -10.53
C HIS A 176 -10.60 -3.67 -10.03
N ARG A 177 -9.94 -2.59 -10.49
CA ARG A 177 -10.33 -1.21 -10.17
C ARG A 177 -11.37 -0.66 -11.16
N ASN A 178 -11.60 -1.32 -12.30
CA ASN A 178 -12.42 -0.78 -13.38
C ASN A 178 -13.84 -0.46 -12.89
N PHE A 179 -14.48 -1.38 -12.16
CA PHE A 179 -15.82 -1.15 -11.63
C PHE A 179 -15.89 0.10 -10.74
N VAL A 180 -14.98 0.22 -9.79
CA VAL A 180 -14.96 1.34 -8.83
C VAL A 180 -14.59 2.67 -9.50
N LEU A 181 -13.75 2.63 -10.53
CA LEU A 181 -13.32 3.82 -11.28
C LEU A 181 -14.17 4.09 -12.53
N GLU A 182 -15.32 3.42 -12.65
CA GLU A 182 -16.27 3.58 -13.77
C GLU A 182 -15.60 3.40 -15.15
N ARG A 183 -14.64 2.47 -15.23
CA ARG A 183 -13.92 2.13 -16.46
C ARG A 183 -14.54 0.87 -17.09
N SER A 184 -14.84 0.89 -18.39
CA SER A 184 -15.31 -0.29 -19.12
C SER A 184 -14.20 -1.36 -19.18
N ASN A 185 -14.57 -2.63 -18.99
CA ASN A 185 -13.67 -3.75 -19.21
C ASN A 185 -13.52 -4.05 -20.70
N THR A 186 -12.32 -4.50 -21.08
CA THR A 186 -12.12 -5.23 -22.33
C THR A 186 -12.53 -6.69 -22.15
N LEU A 187 -12.82 -7.42 -23.23
CA LEU A 187 -13.12 -8.86 -23.18
C LEU A 187 -12.01 -9.68 -22.49
N ARG A 188 -10.75 -9.23 -22.62
CA ARG A 188 -9.60 -9.87 -22.00
C ARG A 188 -9.58 -9.63 -20.49
N GLU A 189 -9.95 -8.44 -20.03
CA GLU A 189 -10.06 -8.10 -18.61
C GLU A 189 -11.25 -8.81 -17.95
N GLU A 190 -12.37 -8.96 -18.65
CA GLU A 190 -13.52 -9.73 -18.16
C GLU A 190 -13.12 -11.17 -17.85
N LYS A 191 -12.47 -11.85 -18.79
CA LYS A 191 -11.96 -13.22 -18.59
C LYS A 191 -10.97 -13.31 -17.42
N PHE A 192 -10.10 -12.32 -17.27
CA PHE A 192 -9.16 -12.28 -16.14
C PHE A 192 -9.89 -12.15 -14.79
N LEU A 193 -10.88 -11.27 -14.72
CA LEU A 193 -11.67 -11.07 -13.48
C LEU A 193 -12.51 -12.31 -13.13
N GLU A 194 -13.07 -12.99 -14.13
CA GLU A 194 -13.82 -14.24 -13.94
C GLU A 194 -12.92 -15.38 -13.42
N LEU A 195 -11.75 -15.58 -14.03
CA LEU A 195 -10.87 -16.70 -13.73
C LEU A 195 -10.08 -16.51 -12.43
N GLU A 196 -9.55 -15.31 -12.20
CA GLU A 196 -8.66 -15.08 -11.06
C GLU A 196 -9.37 -14.48 -9.85
N GLY A 197 -10.53 -13.82 -10.02
CA GLY A 197 -11.37 -13.28 -8.95
C GLY A 197 -10.65 -12.34 -7.96
N ARG A 198 -9.46 -11.84 -8.32
CA ARG A 198 -8.59 -11.06 -7.44
C ARG A 198 -9.09 -9.63 -7.33
N SER A 199 -9.77 -9.31 -6.24
CA SER A 199 -10.19 -7.94 -5.92
C SER A 199 -9.19 -7.18 -5.04
N PHE A 200 -8.17 -7.86 -4.52
CA PHE A 200 -7.18 -7.30 -3.57
C PHE A 200 -7.83 -6.51 -2.42
N GLY A 201 -8.98 -7.01 -1.92
CA GLY A 201 -9.72 -6.40 -0.83
C GLY A 201 -10.50 -5.12 -1.20
N GLN A 202 -10.56 -4.74 -2.49
CA GLN A 202 -11.26 -3.55 -2.98
C GLN A 202 -12.45 -3.86 -3.91
N GLY A 203 -12.77 -5.14 -4.08
CA GLY A 203 -13.97 -5.54 -4.83
C GLY A 203 -15.27 -5.17 -4.11
N PRO A 204 -16.43 -5.20 -4.83
CA PRO A 204 -17.71 -5.00 -4.21
C PRO A 204 -17.84 -5.99 -3.04
N THR A 205 -18.28 -5.49 -1.89
CA THR A 205 -18.60 -6.34 -0.74
C THR A 205 -19.62 -7.36 -1.27
N ARG A 206 -19.27 -8.65 -1.30
CA ARG A 206 -20.27 -9.68 -1.56
C ARG A 206 -21.26 -9.55 -0.41
N ILE A 207 -22.42 -8.97 -0.71
CA ILE A 207 -23.58 -9.12 0.15
C ILE A 207 -23.83 -10.63 0.09
N ASN A 208 -23.51 -11.34 1.18
CA ASN A 208 -23.99 -12.68 1.35
C ASN A 208 -25.50 -12.54 1.48
N ASP A 209 -26.21 -12.65 0.36
CA ASP A 209 -27.60 -13.03 0.34
C ASP A 209 -27.65 -14.47 0.86
N ASN A 210 -27.76 -14.58 2.17
CA ASN A 210 -28.18 -15.83 2.78
C ASN A 210 -29.58 -15.58 3.34
N PRO A 211 -30.58 -16.33 2.87
CA PRO A 211 -31.98 -16.22 3.29
C PRO A 211 -32.18 -16.58 4.76
#